data_163d6db64fb5419f0a919bb7e9c88463
#
_entry.id   163d6db64fb5419f0a919bb7e9c88463
#
_cell.length_a   1.000
_cell.length_b   1.000
_cell.length_c   1.000
_cell.angle_alpha   90.00
_cell.angle_beta   90.00
_cell.angle_gamma   90.00
#
_symmetry.space_group_name_H-M   'P 1'
#
loop_
_entity.id
_entity.type
_entity.pdbx_description
1 polymer ?
#
loop_
_entity_poly.entity_id
_entity_poly.type
_entity_poly.pdbx_seq_one_letter_code
_entity_poly.pdbx_strand_id
1 'polypeptide(L)'
;MGISNIIFILLLIGGFTFFAVNIKKIITNIKLGKSIDRTDDKGKRFKTMMRVALGQSKMTRRPIAGVLHIFIYLAFVITQIELIEVFFDGITGSHRAFMEFLGGFYTFIISLIEVLSVLALVATFAFLARRNLLKIPRFQKSEMNGWPKLDGNIILYMEFVLVMCIFTMNGADEALRLVGESHAAGGGSFDFAISSFLGEHIFGGMDVSTLHLLERIGWWGHIFMVFAFMNYLPYSKHLHIFWAFPNVFFANLNPVGKLTNMESVTKEVKMMLDPNADPYAAPEPLPEGAVPEKFGAKDVTDLHWMNIMNAYTCTECGRCTDSCPANITGKKLSPRKIMMDVRDRAEEIGNGIRKEGKDFNDGKSLLGDYITEEEVWACTSCNACVQECPVLINPLEIIMDLRRYLVMEESKIPSELVTMNTNIENNQAPWQFSPTDRLKWKDE
;
A
#
# COMPACT_ATOMS: atom_id res chain seq x y z
N MET A 1 -14.60 -26.28 27.92
CA MET A 1 -13.53 -26.03 26.93
C MET A 1 -12.94 -27.37 26.46
N GLY A 2 -13.07 -27.67 25.17
CA GLY A 2 -12.48 -28.86 24.58
C GLY A 2 -11.05 -28.61 24.15
N ILE A 3 -10.32 -29.66 23.74
CA ILE A 3 -8.95 -29.59 23.21
C ILE A 3 -8.90 -28.62 21.99
N SER A 4 -9.96 -28.63 21.15
CA SER A 4 -10.10 -27.77 19.97
C SER A 4 -10.01 -26.28 20.32
N ASN A 5 -10.70 -25.85 21.41
CA ASN A 5 -10.67 -24.47 21.87
C ASN A 5 -9.28 -24.04 22.37
N ILE A 6 -8.59 -24.95 23.07
CA ILE A 6 -7.21 -24.67 23.54
C ILE A 6 -6.29 -24.46 22.35
N ILE A 7 -6.36 -25.34 21.34
CA ILE A 7 -5.56 -25.21 20.10
C ILE A 7 -5.89 -23.88 19.40
N PHE A 8 -7.16 -23.53 19.29
CA PHE A 8 -7.59 -22.27 18.67
C PHE A 8 -7.02 -21.06 19.41
N ILE A 9 -7.12 -21.02 20.76
CA ILE A 9 -6.59 -19.90 21.57
C ILE A 9 -5.07 -19.78 21.41
N LEU A 10 -4.34 -20.89 21.38
CA LEU A 10 -2.89 -20.87 21.15
C LEU A 10 -2.54 -20.33 19.76
N LEU A 11 -3.29 -20.72 18.72
CA LEU A 11 -3.12 -20.19 17.36
C LEU A 11 -3.45 -18.70 17.30
N LEU A 12 -4.50 -18.26 17.98
CA LEU A 12 -4.90 -16.86 18.08
C LEU A 12 -3.77 -16.01 18.69
N ILE A 13 -3.29 -16.40 19.88
CA ILE A 13 -2.22 -15.68 20.57
C ILE A 13 -0.92 -15.68 19.72
N GLY A 14 -0.53 -16.84 19.21
CA GLY A 14 0.68 -16.99 18.38
C GLY A 14 0.60 -16.15 17.11
N GLY A 15 -0.52 -16.23 16.38
CA GLY A 15 -0.74 -15.50 15.14
C GLY A 15 -0.73 -13.98 15.32
N PHE A 16 -1.45 -13.46 16.31
CA PHE A 16 -1.43 -12.02 16.60
C PHE A 16 -0.08 -11.51 17.11
N THR A 17 0.60 -12.32 17.95
CA THR A 17 1.94 -11.96 18.43
C THR A 17 2.93 -11.86 17.28
N PHE A 18 2.95 -12.84 16.38
CA PHE A 18 3.83 -12.83 15.22
C PHE A 18 3.53 -11.65 14.29
N PHE A 19 2.26 -11.38 14.02
CA PHE A 19 1.83 -10.21 13.25
C PHE A 19 2.31 -8.91 13.88
N ALA A 20 2.05 -8.71 15.18
CA ALA A 20 2.43 -7.50 15.91
C ALA A 20 3.96 -7.25 15.90
N VAL A 21 4.76 -8.31 16.05
CA VAL A 21 6.23 -8.23 15.96
C VAL A 21 6.67 -7.72 14.59
N ASN A 22 6.08 -8.23 13.50
CA ASN A 22 6.46 -7.82 12.15
C ASN A 22 5.95 -6.42 11.80
N ILE A 23 4.75 -6.04 12.23
CA ILE A 23 4.26 -4.65 12.09
C ILE A 23 5.16 -3.67 12.86
N LYS A 24 5.62 -4.04 14.07
CA LYS A 24 6.58 -3.23 14.82
C LYS A 24 7.88 -2.99 14.04
N LYS A 25 8.39 -4.01 13.32
CA LYS A 25 9.57 -3.84 12.46
C LYS A 25 9.33 -2.81 11.36
N ILE A 26 8.19 -2.88 10.68
CA ILE A 26 7.80 -1.92 9.63
C ILE A 26 7.69 -0.50 10.20
N ILE A 27 7.01 -0.33 11.33
CA ILE A 27 6.90 0.98 12.00
C ILE A 27 8.29 1.51 12.36
N THR A 28 9.20 0.65 12.81
CA THR A 28 10.58 1.04 13.12
C THR A 28 11.33 1.46 11.86
N ASN A 29 11.15 0.76 10.75
CA ASN A 29 11.75 1.13 9.47
C ASN A 29 11.21 2.47 8.95
N ILE A 30 9.90 2.71 9.07
CA ILE A 30 9.29 4.02 8.71
C ILE A 30 9.91 5.16 9.52
N LYS A 31 10.20 4.93 10.80
CA LYS A 31 10.84 5.90 11.69
C LYS A 31 12.33 6.14 11.43
N LEU A 32 12.95 5.46 10.47
CA LEU A 32 14.31 5.78 10.00
C LEU A 32 14.35 7.13 9.29
N GLY A 33 13.25 7.56 8.70
CA GLY A 33 13.15 8.84 8.00
C GLY A 33 13.08 10.03 8.94
N LYS A 34 13.48 11.21 8.41
CA LYS A 34 13.39 12.50 9.09
C LYS A 34 11.94 12.82 9.49
N SER A 35 11.77 13.58 10.57
CA SER A 35 10.45 14.02 10.99
C SER A 35 9.90 15.09 10.04
N ILE A 36 8.59 15.02 9.80
CA ILE A 36 7.82 16.07 9.15
C ILE A 36 6.47 16.14 9.82
N ASP A 37 5.99 17.35 10.12
CA ASP A 37 4.65 17.52 10.66
C ASP A 37 3.59 17.42 9.54
N ARG A 38 2.67 16.49 9.71
CA ARG A 38 1.52 16.25 8.85
C ARG A 38 0.24 16.14 9.70
N THR A 39 0.15 16.95 10.76
CA THR A 39 -0.98 16.94 11.71
C THR A 39 -1.88 18.18 11.61
N ASP A 40 -1.55 19.12 10.72
CA ASP A 40 -2.37 20.28 10.38
C ASP A 40 -3.72 19.85 9.78
N ASP A 41 -4.74 20.68 9.89
CA ASP A 41 -6.08 20.52 9.31
C ASP A 41 -6.66 19.10 9.44
N LYS A 42 -6.72 18.59 10.67
CA LYS A 42 -7.21 17.22 10.97
C LYS A 42 -8.56 16.89 10.35
N GLY A 43 -9.46 17.88 10.27
CA GLY A 43 -10.79 17.72 9.67
C GLY A 43 -10.71 17.40 8.16
N LYS A 44 -9.90 18.14 7.41
CA LYS A 44 -9.69 17.92 5.99
C LYS A 44 -8.96 16.59 5.74
N ARG A 45 -7.97 16.24 6.59
CA ARG A 45 -7.26 14.95 6.53
C ARG A 45 -8.20 13.79 6.73
N PHE A 46 -9.03 13.83 7.77
CA PHE A 46 -10.04 12.80 8.02
C PHE A 46 -11.04 12.68 6.88
N LYS A 47 -11.60 13.80 6.39
CA LYS A 47 -12.51 13.81 5.24
C LYS A 47 -11.86 13.23 3.97
N THR A 48 -10.58 13.53 3.75
CA THR A 48 -9.81 12.98 2.61
C THR A 48 -9.63 11.48 2.76
N MET A 49 -9.27 10.99 3.96
CA MET A 49 -9.13 9.57 4.26
C MET A 49 -10.45 8.82 4.05
N MET A 50 -11.57 9.35 4.57
CA MET A 50 -12.89 8.75 4.37
C MET A 50 -13.29 8.69 2.90
N ARG A 51 -13.00 9.73 2.11
CA ARG A 51 -13.35 9.76 0.69
C ARG A 51 -12.43 8.87 -0.16
N VAL A 52 -11.13 8.86 0.11
CA VAL A 52 -10.15 8.20 -0.77
C VAL A 52 -9.90 6.76 -0.32
N ALA A 53 -9.59 6.52 0.96
CA ALA A 53 -9.28 5.19 1.45
C ALA A 53 -10.56 4.36 1.68
N LEU A 54 -11.53 4.86 2.43
CA LEU A 54 -12.78 4.12 2.69
C LEU A 54 -13.72 4.16 1.47
N GLY A 55 -13.98 5.34 0.92
CA GLY A 55 -14.91 5.56 -0.20
C GLY A 55 -14.36 5.22 -1.57
N GLN A 56 -13.10 4.75 -1.68
CA GLN A 56 -12.47 4.26 -2.92
C GLN A 56 -12.59 5.20 -4.13
N SER A 57 -12.71 6.52 -3.92
CA SER A 57 -13.09 7.50 -4.94
C SER A 57 -12.11 7.61 -6.12
N LYS A 58 -10.85 7.21 -5.96
CA LYS A 58 -9.84 7.18 -7.03
C LYS A 58 -9.74 5.82 -7.73
N MET A 59 -10.36 4.77 -7.19
CA MET A 59 -10.33 3.43 -7.81
C MET A 59 -11.15 3.39 -9.08
N THR A 60 -12.31 4.03 -9.12
CA THR A 60 -13.25 4.05 -10.24
C THR A 60 -12.74 4.78 -11.48
N ARG A 61 -11.64 5.53 -11.40
CA ARG A 61 -11.00 6.14 -12.59
C ARG A 61 -10.57 5.12 -13.65
N ARG A 62 -10.33 3.87 -13.26
CA ARG A 62 -10.10 2.74 -14.15
C ARG A 62 -11.24 1.73 -13.93
N PRO A 63 -12.37 1.85 -14.66
CA PRO A 63 -13.64 1.25 -14.26
C PRO A 63 -13.57 -0.27 -14.10
N ILE A 64 -12.99 -1.01 -15.04
CA ILE A 64 -12.91 -2.48 -14.95
C ILE A 64 -12.16 -2.92 -13.69
N ALA A 65 -10.96 -2.39 -13.48
CA ALA A 65 -10.17 -2.74 -12.29
C ALA A 65 -10.79 -2.18 -11.01
N GLY A 66 -11.47 -1.04 -11.08
CA GLY A 66 -12.14 -0.41 -9.97
C GLY A 66 -13.34 -1.22 -9.48
N VAL A 67 -14.22 -1.65 -10.37
CA VAL A 67 -15.41 -2.44 -10.01
C VAL A 67 -15.00 -3.81 -9.42
N LEU A 68 -14.07 -4.50 -10.08
CA LEU A 68 -13.55 -5.78 -9.55
C LEU A 68 -12.92 -5.61 -8.17
N HIS A 69 -12.17 -4.54 -7.94
CA HIS A 69 -11.59 -4.25 -6.63
C HIS A 69 -12.66 -3.91 -5.58
N ILE A 70 -13.73 -3.20 -5.95
CA ILE A 70 -14.83 -2.89 -5.04
C ILE A 70 -15.54 -4.18 -4.59
N PHE A 71 -15.71 -5.18 -5.45
CA PHE A 71 -16.29 -6.47 -5.03
C PHE A 71 -15.43 -7.14 -3.95
N ILE A 72 -14.12 -7.26 -4.18
CA ILE A 72 -13.20 -7.81 -3.17
C ILE A 72 -13.20 -6.95 -1.89
N TYR A 73 -13.17 -5.63 -2.02
CA TYR A 73 -13.16 -4.72 -0.89
C TYR A 73 -14.43 -4.85 -0.04
N LEU A 74 -15.61 -4.87 -0.65
CA LEU A 74 -16.88 -5.03 0.07
C LEU A 74 -16.98 -6.42 0.71
N ALA A 75 -16.61 -7.47 -0.03
CA ALA A 75 -16.53 -8.81 0.52
C ALA A 75 -15.63 -8.82 1.76
N PHE A 76 -14.40 -8.34 1.65
CA PHE A 76 -13.44 -8.30 2.76
C PHE A 76 -13.98 -7.55 3.98
N VAL A 77 -14.63 -6.39 3.81
CA VAL A 77 -15.14 -5.59 4.94
C VAL A 77 -16.35 -6.26 5.60
N ILE A 78 -17.27 -6.81 4.81
CA ILE A 78 -18.52 -7.38 5.34
C ILE A 78 -18.29 -8.76 5.95
N THR A 79 -17.39 -9.58 5.37
CA THR A 79 -17.04 -10.89 5.94
C THR A 79 -16.37 -10.81 7.32
N GLN A 80 -15.89 -9.63 7.75
CA GLN A 80 -15.37 -9.47 9.11
C GLN A 80 -16.44 -9.76 10.17
N ILE A 81 -17.73 -9.62 9.86
CA ILE A 81 -18.84 -9.93 10.79
C ILE A 81 -18.84 -11.44 11.08
N GLU A 82 -18.78 -12.28 10.03
CA GLU A 82 -18.70 -13.73 10.18
C GLU A 82 -17.37 -14.15 10.85
N LEU A 83 -16.27 -13.49 10.52
CA LEU A 83 -14.97 -13.76 11.14
C LEU A 83 -14.99 -13.51 12.66
N ILE A 84 -15.68 -12.46 13.13
CA ILE A 84 -15.86 -12.19 14.55
C ILE A 84 -16.64 -13.34 15.21
N GLU A 85 -17.70 -13.84 14.57
CA GLU A 85 -18.45 -15.00 15.04
C GLU A 85 -17.57 -16.24 15.12
N VAL A 86 -16.80 -16.53 14.07
CA VAL A 86 -15.88 -17.68 14.03
C VAL A 86 -14.83 -17.59 15.16
N PHE A 87 -14.36 -16.40 15.48
CA PHE A 87 -13.45 -16.21 16.63
C PHE A 87 -14.16 -16.46 17.96
N PHE A 88 -15.38 -15.97 18.10
CA PHE A 88 -16.19 -16.23 19.29
C PHE A 88 -16.45 -17.72 19.48
N ASP A 89 -16.87 -18.40 18.43
CA ASP A 89 -17.14 -19.85 18.44
C ASP A 89 -15.87 -20.67 18.75
N GLY A 90 -14.73 -20.27 18.16
CA GLY A 90 -13.45 -20.91 18.43
C GLY A 90 -13.00 -20.81 19.89
N ILE A 91 -13.29 -19.68 20.55
CA ILE A 91 -12.95 -19.47 21.96
C ILE A 91 -13.93 -20.21 22.88
N THR A 92 -15.22 -20.10 22.62
CA THR A 92 -16.28 -20.61 23.51
C THR A 92 -16.61 -22.09 23.28
N GLY A 93 -16.42 -22.57 22.04
CA GLY A 93 -16.85 -23.91 21.60
C GLY A 93 -18.31 -23.95 21.17
N SER A 94 -18.94 -22.78 20.97
CA SER A 94 -20.24 -22.68 20.33
C SER A 94 -20.16 -22.93 18.83
N HIS A 95 -21.33 -23.03 18.22
CA HIS A 95 -21.48 -23.14 16.77
C HIS A 95 -22.56 -22.16 16.33
N ARG A 96 -22.17 -21.18 15.47
CA ARG A 96 -23.04 -20.09 15.01
C ARG A 96 -23.72 -19.32 16.14
N ALA A 97 -22.92 -18.85 17.11
CA ALA A 97 -23.39 -18.19 18.31
C ALA A 97 -24.26 -16.96 18.04
N PHE A 98 -24.00 -16.23 16.95
CA PHE A 98 -24.76 -15.02 16.63
C PHE A 98 -26.14 -15.31 16.03
N MET A 99 -26.39 -16.53 15.57
CA MET A 99 -27.63 -16.93 14.96
C MET A 99 -28.81 -16.84 15.94
N GLU A 100 -28.64 -17.32 17.15
CA GLU A 100 -29.70 -17.27 18.20
C GLU A 100 -30.05 -15.81 18.55
N PHE A 101 -29.03 -14.93 18.59
CA PHE A 101 -29.22 -13.54 18.95
C PHE A 101 -29.81 -12.70 17.80
N LEU A 102 -29.40 -12.93 16.56
CA LEU A 102 -29.75 -12.10 15.38
C LEU A 102 -30.97 -12.64 14.61
N GLY A 103 -31.33 -13.92 14.76
CA GLY A 103 -32.48 -14.54 14.09
C GLY A 103 -32.46 -14.36 12.56
N GLY A 104 -33.56 -13.91 11.97
CA GLY A 104 -33.66 -13.70 10.51
C GLY A 104 -32.66 -12.67 9.94
N PHE A 105 -32.19 -11.75 10.76
CA PHE A 105 -31.15 -10.81 10.34
C PHE A 105 -29.79 -11.50 10.13
N TYR A 106 -29.52 -12.56 10.88
CA TYR A 106 -28.36 -13.43 10.67
C TYR A 106 -28.36 -14.04 9.27
N THR A 107 -29.48 -14.66 8.89
CA THR A 107 -29.66 -15.25 7.55
C THR A 107 -29.42 -14.24 6.44
N PHE A 108 -29.92 -13.01 6.61
CA PHE A 108 -29.67 -11.93 5.65
C PHE A 108 -28.18 -11.57 5.54
N ILE A 109 -27.47 -11.41 6.67
CA ILE A 109 -26.04 -11.06 6.69
C ILE A 109 -25.21 -12.17 6.03
N ILE A 110 -25.40 -13.44 6.42
CA ILE A 110 -24.62 -14.55 5.84
C ILE A 110 -24.94 -14.71 4.35
N SER A 111 -26.19 -14.59 3.93
CA SER A 111 -26.56 -14.60 2.51
C SER A 111 -25.88 -13.46 1.73
N LEU A 112 -25.79 -12.27 2.31
CA LEU A 112 -25.07 -11.14 1.70
C LEU A 112 -23.55 -11.44 1.59
N ILE A 113 -22.95 -12.01 2.62
CA ILE A 113 -21.56 -12.46 2.63
C ILE A 113 -21.32 -13.48 1.51
N GLU A 114 -22.17 -14.46 1.36
CA GLU A 114 -22.07 -15.49 0.31
C GLU A 114 -22.14 -14.90 -1.10
N VAL A 115 -23.07 -14.01 -1.36
CA VAL A 115 -23.19 -13.32 -2.66
C VAL A 115 -21.93 -12.48 -2.92
N LEU A 116 -21.45 -11.74 -1.94
CA LEU A 116 -20.20 -10.96 -2.06
C LEU A 116 -18.99 -11.87 -2.27
N SER A 117 -18.95 -13.04 -1.65
CA SER A 117 -17.89 -14.03 -1.81
C SER A 117 -17.86 -14.61 -3.23
N VAL A 118 -19.02 -14.86 -3.86
CA VAL A 118 -19.08 -15.23 -5.29
C VAL A 118 -18.54 -14.11 -6.18
N LEU A 119 -18.95 -12.86 -5.91
CA LEU A 119 -18.43 -11.70 -6.66
C LEU A 119 -16.92 -11.50 -6.47
N ALA A 120 -16.40 -11.75 -5.26
CA ALA A 120 -14.97 -11.75 -4.97
C ALA A 120 -14.24 -12.85 -5.73
N LEU A 121 -14.79 -14.09 -5.83
CA LEU A 121 -14.22 -15.15 -6.65
C LEU A 121 -14.15 -14.75 -8.13
N VAL A 122 -15.23 -14.20 -8.68
CA VAL A 122 -15.23 -13.70 -10.08
C VAL A 122 -14.15 -12.65 -10.28
N ALA A 123 -14.01 -11.71 -9.33
CA ALA A 123 -12.98 -10.68 -9.39
C ALA A 123 -11.56 -11.27 -9.26
N THR A 124 -11.36 -12.26 -8.38
CA THR A 124 -10.10 -12.99 -8.19
C THR A 124 -9.66 -13.69 -9.47
N PHE A 125 -10.56 -14.43 -10.11
CA PHE A 125 -10.29 -15.06 -11.41
C PHE A 125 -9.98 -14.03 -12.50
N ALA A 126 -10.74 -12.93 -12.55
CA ALA A 126 -10.50 -11.85 -13.49
C ALA A 126 -9.12 -11.21 -13.26
N PHE A 127 -8.70 -10.99 -12.02
CA PHE A 127 -7.37 -10.47 -11.72
C PHE A 127 -6.24 -11.46 -12.02
N LEU A 128 -6.42 -12.75 -11.75
CA LEU A 128 -5.47 -13.80 -12.17
C LEU A 128 -5.30 -13.82 -13.70
N ALA A 129 -6.41 -13.77 -14.44
CA ALA A 129 -6.38 -13.70 -15.91
C ALA A 129 -5.67 -12.42 -16.39
N ARG A 130 -5.99 -11.27 -15.81
CA ARG A 130 -5.35 -9.98 -16.14
C ARG A 130 -3.83 -9.98 -15.87
N ARG A 131 -3.38 -10.68 -14.85
CA ARG A 131 -1.94 -10.73 -14.48
C ARG A 131 -1.16 -11.74 -15.31
N ASN A 132 -1.75 -12.88 -15.62
CA ASN A 132 -1.03 -14.03 -16.18
C ASN A 132 -1.38 -14.32 -17.66
N LEU A 133 -2.62 -14.07 -18.09
CA LEU A 133 -3.08 -14.35 -19.45
C LEU A 133 -3.09 -13.11 -20.35
N LEU A 134 -3.64 -12.00 -19.85
CA LEU A 134 -3.81 -10.77 -20.62
C LEU A 134 -2.58 -9.88 -20.55
N LYS A 135 -1.54 -10.10 -21.24
CA LYS A 135 -0.24 -9.38 -21.30
C LYS A 135 -0.33 -7.83 -21.14
N ILE A 136 -0.90 -7.37 -20.03
CA ILE A 136 -1.07 -5.92 -19.74
C ILE A 136 0.32 -5.28 -19.58
N PRO A 137 0.68 -4.25 -20.37
CA PRO A 137 2.05 -3.75 -20.45
C PRO A 137 2.67 -3.37 -19.10
N ARG A 138 1.90 -2.71 -18.20
CA ARG A 138 2.41 -2.30 -16.89
C ARG A 138 2.78 -3.47 -15.95
N PHE A 139 2.28 -4.69 -16.21
CA PHE A 139 2.63 -5.90 -15.46
C PHE A 139 3.77 -6.70 -16.10
N GLN A 140 4.22 -6.29 -17.29
CA GLN A 140 5.32 -6.92 -18.03
C GLN A 140 6.64 -6.13 -17.92
N LYS A 141 6.69 -5.07 -17.15
CA LYS A 141 7.91 -4.27 -16.90
C LYS A 141 8.92 -5.09 -16.09
N SER A 142 10.22 -4.83 -16.30
CA SER A 142 11.31 -5.58 -15.67
C SER A 142 11.26 -5.61 -14.14
N GLU A 143 10.86 -4.50 -13.52
CA GLU A 143 10.71 -4.39 -12.07
C GLU A 143 9.58 -5.25 -11.48
N MET A 144 8.73 -5.84 -12.33
CA MET A 144 7.68 -6.78 -11.91
C MET A 144 8.11 -8.24 -11.95
N ASN A 145 9.31 -8.55 -12.44
CA ASN A 145 9.80 -9.92 -12.48
C ASN A 145 10.11 -10.46 -11.08
N GLY A 146 9.95 -11.77 -10.89
CA GLY A 146 10.21 -12.44 -9.62
C GLY A 146 9.14 -12.17 -8.56
N TRP A 147 9.60 -11.73 -7.38
CA TRP A 147 8.75 -11.58 -6.20
C TRP A 147 7.51 -10.69 -6.40
N PRO A 148 7.56 -9.51 -7.05
CA PRO A 148 6.39 -8.66 -7.21
C PRO A 148 5.25 -9.30 -8.00
N LYS A 149 5.58 -10.17 -8.96
CA LYS A 149 4.58 -10.94 -9.71
C LYS A 149 4.04 -12.09 -8.87
N LEU A 150 4.93 -12.83 -8.20
CA LEU A 150 4.58 -13.98 -7.37
C LEU A 150 3.70 -13.58 -6.19
N ASP A 151 4.07 -12.55 -5.45
CA ASP A 151 3.30 -12.01 -4.32
C ASP A 151 1.85 -11.71 -4.70
N GLY A 152 1.63 -11.00 -5.81
CA GLY A 152 0.28 -10.71 -6.26
C GLY A 152 -0.54 -11.93 -6.69
N ASN A 153 0.09 -13.04 -7.10
CA ASN A 153 -0.60 -14.30 -7.38
C ASN A 153 -0.88 -15.08 -6.09
N ILE A 154 0.06 -15.11 -5.15
CA ILE A 154 -0.12 -15.77 -3.83
C ILE A 154 -1.35 -15.21 -3.13
N ILE A 155 -1.51 -13.88 -3.08
CA ILE A 155 -2.66 -13.24 -2.46
C ILE A 155 -3.97 -13.73 -3.08
N LEU A 156 -4.05 -13.75 -4.41
CA LEU A 156 -5.26 -14.18 -5.11
C LEU A 156 -5.55 -15.67 -4.90
N TYR A 157 -4.52 -16.53 -4.80
CA TYR A 157 -4.71 -17.93 -4.44
C TYR A 157 -5.16 -18.12 -3.00
N MET A 158 -4.60 -17.34 -2.06
CA MET A 158 -5.03 -17.39 -0.65
C MET A 158 -6.49 -16.98 -0.52
N GLU A 159 -6.92 -15.91 -1.22
CA GLU A 159 -8.31 -15.47 -1.25
C GLU A 159 -9.25 -16.53 -1.84
N PHE A 160 -8.84 -17.17 -2.94
CA PHE A 160 -9.58 -18.29 -3.53
C PHE A 160 -9.78 -19.41 -2.52
N VAL A 161 -8.70 -19.87 -1.86
CA VAL A 161 -8.78 -20.97 -0.87
C VAL A 161 -9.64 -20.58 0.32
N LEU A 162 -9.52 -19.32 0.80
CA LEU A 162 -10.30 -18.81 1.91
C LEU A 162 -11.81 -18.89 1.62
N VAL A 163 -12.23 -18.41 0.45
CA VAL A 163 -13.64 -18.45 0.05
C VAL A 163 -14.11 -19.89 -0.16
N MET A 164 -13.28 -20.78 -0.73
CA MET A 164 -13.63 -22.19 -0.86
C MET A 164 -13.83 -22.88 0.50
N CYS A 165 -13.03 -22.53 1.51
CA CYS A 165 -13.22 -23.02 2.87
C CYS A 165 -14.57 -22.56 3.47
N ILE A 166 -14.98 -21.30 3.25
CA ILE A 166 -16.28 -20.79 3.69
C ILE A 166 -17.41 -21.58 3.03
N PHE A 167 -17.40 -21.75 1.72
CA PHE A 167 -18.44 -22.49 1.02
C PHE A 167 -18.47 -23.98 1.37
N THR A 168 -17.33 -24.59 1.67
CA THR A 168 -17.26 -25.97 2.16
C THR A 168 -17.90 -26.08 3.54
N MET A 169 -17.56 -25.17 4.46
CA MET A 169 -18.13 -25.11 5.81
C MET A 169 -19.65 -24.90 5.76
N ASN A 170 -20.09 -23.84 5.11
CA ASN A 170 -21.51 -23.47 5.07
C ASN A 170 -22.35 -24.50 4.29
N GLY A 171 -21.84 -25.01 3.16
CA GLY A 171 -22.57 -26.01 2.36
C GLY A 171 -22.69 -27.35 3.06
N ALA A 172 -21.67 -27.82 3.76
CA ALA A 172 -21.73 -29.04 4.55
C ALA A 172 -22.66 -28.89 5.76
N ASP A 173 -22.62 -27.74 6.46
CA ASP A 173 -23.52 -27.44 7.58
C ASP A 173 -25.00 -27.38 7.13
N GLU A 174 -25.27 -26.82 5.94
CA GLU A 174 -26.59 -26.80 5.35
C GLU A 174 -27.08 -28.22 4.99
N ALA A 175 -26.21 -29.09 4.44
CA ALA A 175 -26.55 -30.48 4.19
C ALA A 175 -26.86 -31.25 5.50
N LEU A 176 -26.09 -31.00 6.57
CA LEU A 176 -26.37 -31.55 7.92
C LEU A 176 -27.72 -31.07 8.45
N ARG A 177 -28.06 -29.80 8.21
CA ARG A 177 -29.39 -29.28 8.59
C ARG A 177 -30.53 -29.99 7.89
N LEU A 178 -30.39 -30.26 6.58
CA LEU A 178 -31.43 -30.95 5.79
C LEU A 178 -31.67 -32.39 6.28
N VAL A 179 -30.69 -33.05 6.85
CA VAL A 179 -30.85 -34.40 7.43
C VAL A 179 -31.14 -34.37 8.94
N GLY A 180 -31.27 -33.18 9.57
CA GLY A 180 -31.62 -33.01 10.98
C GLY A 180 -30.47 -33.21 11.98
N GLU A 181 -29.22 -33.19 11.51
CA GLU A 181 -28.01 -33.46 12.30
C GLU A 181 -27.15 -32.20 12.53
N SER A 182 -27.65 -31.01 12.18
CA SER A 182 -26.91 -29.74 12.42
C SER A 182 -26.84 -29.39 13.89
N HIS A 183 -25.67 -28.98 14.37
CA HIS A 183 -25.43 -28.51 15.73
C HIS A 183 -25.72 -27.02 15.93
N ALA A 184 -26.28 -26.32 14.92
CA ALA A 184 -26.55 -24.90 15.01
C ALA A 184 -27.56 -24.59 16.13
N ALA A 185 -27.22 -23.65 17.00
CA ALA A 185 -28.10 -23.20 18.07
C ALA A 185 -29.43 -22.67 17.50
N GLY A 186 -30.54 -23.14 18.02
CA GLY A 186 -31.85 -22.55 17.74
C GLY A 186 -32.75 -23.22 16.72
N GLY A 187 -32.33 -24.26 16.00
CA GLY A 187 -33.20 -25.09 15.09
C GLY A 187 -33.96 -24.29 14.01
N GLY A 188 -33.54 -23.06 13.71
CA GLY A 188 -34.14 -22.20 12.68
C GLY A 188 -33.79 -22.69 11.26
N SER A 189 -34.71 -22.54 10.30
CA SER A 189 -34.41 -22.67 8.91
C SER A 189 -33.62 -21.45 8.46
N PHE A 190 -32.35 -21.63 8.07
CA PHE A 190 -31.60 -20.61 7.40
C PHE A 190 -31.36 -21.04 5.98
N ASP A 191 -32.07 -20.43 5.08
CA ASP A 191 -31.84 -20.62 3.64
C ASP A 191 -30.79 -19.60 3.21
N PHE A 192 -29.51 -19.96 3.32
CA PHE A 192 -28.42 -19.10 2.83
C PHE A 192 -28.43 -19.06 1.31
N ALA A 193 -28.08 -17.91 0.73
CA ALA A 193 -28.27 -17.63 -0.69
C ALA A 193 -27.53 -18.60 -1.64
N ILE A 194 -26.37 -19.10 -1.26
CA ILE A 194 -25.54 -20.01 -2.08
C ILE A 194 -25.42 -21.38 -1.44
N SER A 195 -25.21 -21.41 -0.13
CA SER A 195 -24.97 -22.68 0.58
C SER A 195 -26.20 -23.59 0.64
N SER A 196 -27.43 -23.06 0.54
CA SER A 196 -28.62 -23.88 0.36
C SER A 196 -28.56 -24.71 -0.91
N PHE A 197 -28.15 -24.09 -2.04
CA PHE A 197 -27.91 -24.80 -3.29
C PHE A 197 -26.77 -25.83 -3.17
N LEU A 198 -25.65 -25.44 -2.54
CA LEU A 198 -24.51 -26.34 -2.35
C LEU A 198 -24.87 -27.53 -1.46
N GLY A 199 -25.59 -27.28 -0.35
CA GLY A 199 -26.04 -28.30 0.60
C GLY A 199 -26.94 -29.35 -0.06
N GLU A 200 -27.89 -28.91 -0.88
CA GLU A 200 -28.82 -29.81 -1.56
C GLU A 200 -28.17 -30.55 -2.72
N HIS A 201 -27.42 -29.86 -3.59
CA HIS A 201 -27.00 -30.42 -4.89
C HIS A 201 -25.55 -30.93 -4.91
N ILE A 202 -24.67 -30.40 -4.09
CA ILE A 202 -23.23 -30.78 -4.07
C ILE A 202 -22.95 -31.72 -2.91
N PHE A 203 -23.43 -31.39 -1.71
CA PHE A 203 -23.19 -32.17 -0.50
C PHE A 203 -24.33 -33.12 -0.16
N GLY A 204 -25.52 -32.94 -0.77
CA GLY A 204 -26.68 -33.80 -0.59
C GLY A 204 -26.37 -35.25 -0.98
N GLY A 205 -26.82 -36.19 -0.14
CA GLY A 205 -26.55 -37.64 -0.35
C GLY A 205 -25.22 -38.13 0.21
N MET A 206 -24.36 -37.27 0.74
CA MET A 206 -23.18 -37.71 1.50
C MET A 206 -23.59 -38.22 2.89
N ASP A 207 -22.82 -39.17 3.43
CA ASP A 207 -23.08 -39.63 4.80
C ASP A 207 -22.77 -38.55 5.86
N VAL A 208 -23.47 -38.64 6.99
CA VAL A 208 -23.39 -37.64 8.06
C VAL A 208 -21.96 -37.45 8.58
N SER A 209 -21.19 -38.55 8.67
CA SER A 209 -19.81 -38.46 9.16
C SER A 209 -18.90 -37.69 8.20
N THR A 210 -19.08 -37.85 6.90
CA THR A 210 -18.37 -37.10 5.86
C THR A 210 -18.77 -35.63 5.89
N LEU A 211 -20.05 -35.31 6.07
CA LEU A 211 -20.53 -33.92 6.20
C LEU A 211 -19.91 -33.21 7.40
N HIS A 212 -19.89 -33.84 8.58
CA HIS A 212 -19.20 -33.29 9.74
C HIS A 212 -17.70 -33.08 9.51
N LEU A 213 -17.04 -34.02 8.84
CA LEU A 213 -15.62 -33.89 8.49
C LEU A 213 -15.39 -32.70 7.56
N LEU A 214 -16.20 -32.55 6.52
CA LEU A 214 -16.09 -31.44 5.55
C LEU A 214 -16.38 -30.08 6.20
N GLU A 215 -17.40 -30.00 7.06
CA GLU A 215 -17.68 -28.80 7.83
C GLU A 215 -16.49 -28.41 8.69
N ARG A 216 -15.88 -29.34 9.45
CA ARG A 216 -14.69 -29.10 10.26
C ARG A 216 -13.46 -28.77 9.43
N ILE A 217 -13.25 -29.39 8.29
CA ILE A 217 -12.17 -29.04 7.34
C ILE A 217 -12.37 -27.61 6.82
N GLY A 218 -13.58 -27.24 6.44
CA GLY A 218 -13.92 -25.89 6.01
C GLY A 218 -13.63 -24.86 7.11
N TRP A 219 -14.12 -25.10 8.34
CA TRP A 219 -13.92 -24.21 9.48
C TRP A 219 -12.43 -24.04 9.83
N TRP A 220 -11.70 -25.12 10.03
CA TRP A 220 -10.27 -25.06 10.35
C TRP A 220 -9.45 -24.53 9.20
N GLY A 221 -9.77 -24.92 7.96
CA GLY A 221 -9.11 -24.41 6.75
C GLY A 221 -9.28 -22.91 6.61
N HIS A 222 -10.48 -22.38 6.87
CA HIS A 222 -10.75 -20.94 6.88
C HIS A 222 -9.87 -20.22 7.93
N ILE A 223 -9.86 -20.69 9.17
CA ILE A 223 -9.07 -20.10 10.25
C ILE A 223 -7.57 -20.14 9.98
N PHE A 224 -7.05 -21.27 9.54
CA PHE A 224 -5.64 -21.36 9.16
C PHE A 224 -5.28 -20.40 8.03
N MET A 225 -6.16 -20.28 7.03
CA MET A 225 -5.95 -19.37 5.91
C MET A 225 -6.02 -17.90 6.36
N VAL A 226 -6.94 -17.54 7.25
CA VAL A 226 -7.03 -16.19 7.84
C VAL A 226 -5.73 -15.84 8.58
N PHE A 227 -5.22 -16.74 9.45
CA PHE A 227 -3.96 -16.47 10.14
C PHE A 227 -2.76 -16.47 9.19
N ALA A 228 -2.72 -17.35 8.19
CA ALA A 228 -1.68 -17.34 7.17
C ALA A 228 -1.69 -16.03 6.39
N PHE A 229 -2.86 -15.58 5.94
CA PHE A 229 -3.05 -14.32 5.24
C PHE A 229 -2.64 -13.12 6.10
N MET A 230 -3.15 -13.02 7.34
CA MET A 230 -2.80 -11.95 8.27
C MET A 230 -1.28 -11.84 8.48
N ASN A 231 -0.61 -12.98 8.69
CA ASN A 231 0.82 -13.02 8.95
C ASN A 231 1.67 -12.87 7.66
N TYR A 232 1.08 -13.04 6.49
CA TYR A 232 1.70 -12.76 5.21
C TYR A 232 1.68 -11.26 4.86
N LEU A 233 0.68 -10.50 5.32
CA LEU A 233 0.51 -9.07 5.00
C LEU A 233 1.77 -8.21 5.21
N PRO A 234 2.53 -8.35 6.32
CA PRO A 234 3.75 -7.55 6.53
C PRO A 234 4.83 -7.72 5.45
N TYR A 235 4.81 -8.82 4.71
CA TYR A 235 5.76 -9.15 3.64
C TYR A 235 5.23 -8.88 2.24
N SER A 236 3.98 -8.42 2.16
CA SER A 236 3.23 -8.31 0.92
C SER A 236 2.79 -6.88 0.62
N LYS A 237 2.65 -6.57 -0.66
CA LYS A 237 1.96 -5.34 -1.11
C LYS A 237 0.51 -5.22 -0.61
N HIS A 238 -0.07 -6.30 -0.08
CA HIS A 238 -1.41 -6.31 0.50
C HIS A 238 -1.49 -5.60 1.86
N LEU A 239 -0.35 -5.23 2.45
CA LEU A 239 -0.29 -4.38 3.64
C LEU A 239 -1.06 -3.07 3.47
N HIS A 240 -1.32 -2.64 2.23
CA HIS A 240 -2.13 -1.45 1.93
C HIS A 240 -3.55 -1.50 2.55
N ILE A 241 -4.09 -2.68 2.85
CA ILE A 241 -5.38 -2.82 3.53
C ILE A 241 -5.41 -1.97 4.81
N PHE A 242 -4.33 -1.99 5.59
CA PHE A 242 -4.19 -1.18 6.80
C PHE A 242 -3.49 0.15 6.52
N TRP A 243 -2.40 0.15 5.75
CA TRP A 243 -1.54 1.33 5.56
C TRP A 243 -2.14 2.41 4.65
N ALA A 244 -3.13 2.10 3.81
CA ALA A 244 -3.81 3.10 3.00
C ALA A 244 -4.49 4.19 3.85
N PHE A 245 -5.05 3.84 5.00
CA PHE A 245 -5.73 4.79 5.89
C PHE A 245 -4.75 5.83 6.47
N PRO A 246 -3.72 5.45 7.23
CA PRO A 246 -2.74 6.43 7.73
C PRO A 246 -2.01 7.12 6.58
N ASN A 247 -1.69 6.45 5.49
CA ASN A 247 -1.02 7.06 4.35
C ASN A 247 -1.85 8.19 3.73
N VAL A 248 -3.15 7.98 3.54
CA VAL A 248 -4.05 9.02 3.02
C VAL A 248 -4.30 10.12 4.05
N PHE A 249 -4.37 9.77 5.33
CA PHE A 249 -4.53 10.77 6.41
C PHE A 249 -3.34 11.74 6.47
N PHE A 250 -2.11 11.23 6.40
CA PHE A 250 -0.89 12.03 6.45
C PHE A 250 -0.41 12.51 5.07
N ALA A 251 -1.17 12.30 4.01
CA ALA A 251 -0.81 12.76 2.67
C ALA A 251 -0.62 14.28 2.59
N ASN A 252 0.12 14.74 1.59
CA ASN A 252 0.28 16.16 1.31
C ASN A 252 -1.06 16.77 0.85
N LEU A 253 -1.59 17.72 1.60
CA LEU A 253 -2.84 18.42 1.32
C LEU A 253 -2.66 19.71 0.49
N ASN A 254 -1.42 20.10 0.17
CA ASN A 254 -1.15 21.22 -0.71
C ASN A 254 -1.72 20.95 -2.12
N PRO A 255 -1.98 22.00 -2.90
CA PRO A 255 -2.35 21.84 -4.31
C PRO A 255 -1.34 20.97 -5.06
N VAL A 256 -1.84 20.14 -5.97
CA VAL A 256 -1.00 19.31 -6.84
C VAL A 256 -0.04 20.20 -7.63
N GLY A 257 1.25 19.88 -7.60
CA GLY A 257 2.29 20.68 -8.23
C GLY A 257 3.05 21.63 -7.30
N LYS A 258 2.53 21.88 -6.07
CA LYS A 258 3.29 22.62 -5.08
C LYS A 258 4.34 21.69 -4.45
N LEU A 259 5.60 21.88 -4.84
CA LEU A 259 6.74 21.17 -4.26
C LEU A 259 7.02 21.67 -2.85
N THR A 260 7.49 20.78 -1.98
CA THR A 260 7.95 21.13 -0.63
C THR A 260 9.27 21.87 -0.73
N ASN A 261 9.37 23.05 -0.13
CA ASN A 261 10.62 23.79 -0.03
C ASN A 261 11.52 23.18 1.04
N MET A 262 12.83 23.34 0.88
CA MET A 262 13.80 23.11 1.96
C MET A 262 13.74 24.30 2.93
N GLU A 263 13.56 24.02 4.21
CA GLU A 263 13.38 25.06 5.21
C GLU A 263 14.66 25.89 5.41
N SER A 264 15.82 25.22 5.42
CA SER A 264 17.14 25.85 5.48
C SER A 264 17.32 26.87 4.36
N VAL A 265 17.09 26.45 3.10
CA VAL A 265 17.20 27.37 1.94
C VAL A 265 16.18 28.49 2.00
N THR A 266 14.97 28.20 2.44
CA THR A 266 13.91 29.23 2.59
C THR A 266 14.30 30.29 3.62
N LYS A 267 14.94 29.88 4.73
CA LYS A 267 15.45 30.80 5.77
C LYS A 267 16.52 31.72 5.20
N GLU A 268 17.51 31.17 4.48
CA GLU A 268 18.57 31.94 3.84
C GLU A 268 18.02 32.95 2.82
N VAL A 269 17.14 32.51 1.94
CA VAL A 269 16.54 33.40 0.92
C VAL A 269 15.71 34.51 1.57
N LYS A 270 14.97 34.23 2.63
CA LYS A 270 14.24 35.26 3.38
C LYS A 270 15.18 36.27 4.02
N MET A 271 16.29 35.82 4.57
CA MET A 271 17.30 36.71 5.16
C MET A 271 17.95 37.59 4.09
N MET A 272 18.26 37.06 2.91
CA MET A 272 18.78 37.84 1.77
C MET A 272 17.79 38.89 1.25
N LEU A 273 16.50 38.67 1.40
CA LEU A 273 15.43 39.57 0.93
C LEU A 273 15.00 40.59 2.01
N ASP A 274 15.44 40.44 3.25
CA ASP A 274 15.12 41.38 4.34
C ASP A 274 16.08 42.57 4.30
N PRO A 275 15.59 43.78 3.98
CA PRO A 275 16.44 44.99 3.94
C PRO A 275 17.04 45.39 5.30
N ASN A 276 16.53 44.80 6.40
CA ASN A 276 17.02 45.06 7.74
C ASN A 276 17.98 43.98 8.26
N ALA A 277 18.14 42.86 7.52
CA ALA A 277 19.06 41.81 7.91
C ALA A 277 20.51 42.25 7.69
N ASP A 278 21.38 41.94 8.64
CA ASP A 278 22.81 42.10 8.44
C ASP A 278 23.34 40.96 7.57
N PRO A 279 23.77 41.24 6.33
CA PRO A 279 24.28 40.20 5.44
C PRO A 279 25.60 39.57 5.91
N TYR A 280 26.24 40.18 6.89
CA TYR A 280 27.51 39.72 7.50
C TYR A 280 27.29 39.07 8.88
N ALA A 281 26.05 38.99 9.35
CA ALA A 281 25.76 38.29 10.60
C ALA A 281 26.27 36.84 10.54
N ALA A 282 27.12 36.47 11.47
CA ALA A 282 27.61 35.11 11.56
C ALA A 282 26.40 34.16 11.76
N PRO A 283 26.31 33.05 11.02
CA PRO A 283 25.26 32.06 11.24
C PRO A 283 25.30 31.56 12.67
N GLU A 284 24.12 31.33 13.27
CA GLU A 284 24.05 30.77 14.61
C GLU A 284 24.88 29.48 14.68
N PRO A 285 25.80 29.35 15.64
CA PRO A 285 26.60 28.15 15.77
C PRO A 285 25.70 26.93 15.97
N LEU A 286 25.95 25.87 15.22
CA LEU A 286 25.26 24.60 15.44
C LEU A 286 25.52 24.11 16.87
N PRO A 287 24.54 23.50 17.53
CA PRO A 287 24.77 22.85 18.82
C PRO A 287 25.95 21.88 18.74
N GLU A 288 26.71 21.79 19.84
CA GLU A 288 27.89 20.91 19.91
C GLU A 288 27.52 19.47 19.54
N GLY A 289 28.19 18.90 18.52
CA GLY A 289 27.89 17.57 17.99
C GLY A 289 26.77 17.50 16.95
N ALA A 290 26.16 18.61 16.57
CA ALA A 290 25.17 18.61 15.48
C ALA A 290 25.87 18.47 14.12
N VAL A 291 25.39 17.53 13.31
CA VAL A 291 25.83 17.40 11.92
C VAL A 291 25.02 18.35 11.04
N PRO A 292 25.65 19.12 10.15
CA PRO A 292 24.92 19.96 9.20
C PRO A 292 23.85 19.17 8.43
N GLU A 293 22.70 19.77 8.23
CA GLU A 293 21.61 19.14 7.46
C GLU A 293 22.03 19.04 6.00
N LYS A 294 21.96 17.82 5.44
CA LYS A 294 22.19 17.60 4.02
C LYS A 294 21.08 18.21 3.18
N PHE A 295 21.43 18.80 2.07
CA PHE A 295 20.47 19.26 1.08
C PHE A 295 19.90 18.08 0.29
N GLY A 296 18.61 17.83 0.44
CA GLY A 296 17.95 16.72 -0.21
C GLY A 296 18.23 15.36 0.46
N ALA A 297 18.24 14.28 -0.33
CA ALA A 297 18.37 12.91 0.16
C ALA A 297 19.31 12.08 -0.71
N LYS A 298 20.25 11.35 -0.07
CA LYS A 298 21.08 10.33 -0.71
C LYS A 298 20.55 8.92 -0.41
N ASP A 299 20.10 8.70 0.81
CA ASP A 299 19.58 7.41 1.25
C ASP A 299 18.23 7.57 1.97
N VAL A 300 17.58 6.47 2.31
CA VAL A 300 16.25 6.48 2.92
C VAL A 300 16.21 7.17 4.29
N THR A 301 17.32 7.22 5.00
CA THR A 301 17.46 7.95 6.26
C THR A 301 17.44 9.46 6.09
N ASP A 302 17.70 9.96 4.89
CA ASP A 302 17.63 11.38 4.55
C ASP A 302 16.21 11.79 4.10
N LEU A 303 15.35 10.82 3.71
CA LEU A 303 13.96 11.03 3.34
C LEU A 303 13.08 11.26 4.58
N HIS A 304 11.93 11.88 4.39
CA HIS A 304 10.93 11.97 5.47
C HIS A 304 10.25 10.62 5.73
N TRP A 305 9.85 10.37 7.00
CA TRP A 305 9.13 9.15 7.39
C TRP A 305 7.88 8.90 6.52
N MET A 306 7.24 9.96 6.04
CA MET A 306 6.07 9.86 5.16
C MET A 306 6.41 9.24 3.80
N ASN A 307 7.60 9.51 3.25
CA ASN A 307 8.06 8.92 1.98
C ASN A 307 8.27 7.41 2.13
N ILE A 308 8.83 6.97 3.27
CA ILE A 308 9.02 5.55 3.56
C ILE A 308 7.66 4.87 3.80
N MET A 309 6.73 5.52 4.51
CA MET A 309 5.37 5.00 4.68
C MET A 309 4.63 4.88 3.32
N ASN A 310 4.82 5.83 2.42
CA ASN A 310 4.32 5.75 1.04
C ASN A 310 4.84 4.49 0.33
N ALA A 311 6.12 4.14 0.52
CA ALA A 311 6.74 2.96 -0.08
C ALA A 311 6.13 1.66 0.46
N TYR A 312 5.92 1.53 1.76
CA TYR A 312 5.22 0.38 2.36
C TYR A 312 3.73 0.29 1.99
N THR A 313 3.11 1.43 1.65
CA THR A 313 1.71 1.45 1.20
C THR A 313 1.56 1.09 -0.29
N CYS A 314 2.64 1.12 -1.06
CA CYS A 314 2.61 0.91 -2.50
C CYS A 314 2.13 -0.50 -2.87
N THR A 315 1.04 -0.59 -3.62
CA THR A 315 0.47 -1.85 -4.12
C THR A 315 1.13 -2.33 -5.41
N GLU A 316 2.13 -1.64 -5.92
CA GLU A 316 2.82 -1.94 -7.18
C GLU A 316 1.85 -2.05 -8.40
N CYS A 317 0.70 -1.42 -8.33
CA CYS A 317 -0.34 -1.49 -9.36
C CYS A 317 0.07 -0.89 -10.72
N GLY A 318 1.13 -0.07 -10.73
CA GLY A 318 1.73 0.48 -11.93
C GLY A 318 0.95 1.59 -12.63
N ARG A 319 -0.11 2.15 -12.04
CA ARG A 319 -0.85 3.28 -12.63
C ARG A 319 0.05 4.50 -12.84
N CYS A 320 0.93 4.77 -11.87
CA CYS A 320 1.90 5.87 -11.93
C CYS A 320 2.92 5.71 -13.07
N THR A 321 3.42 4.49 -13.31
CA THR A 321 4.35 4.17 -14.40
C THR A 321 3.66 4.24 -15.76
N ASP A 322 2.44 3.73 -15.85
CA ASP A 322 1.60 3.73 -17.05
C ASP A 322 1.24 5.16 -17.53
N SER A 323 1.21 6.12 -16.60
CA SER A 323 0.90 7.54 -16.88
C SER A 323 2.14 8.42 -16.91
N CYS A 324 3.34 7.88 -16.68
CA CYS A 324 4.57 8.65 -16.66
C CYS A 324 5.05 8.96 -18.08
N PRO A 325 5.16 10.26 -18.50
CA PRO A 325 5.64 10.61 -19.84
C PRO A 325 7.03 10.07 -20.15
N ALA A 326 7.94 10.11 -19.18
CA ALA A 326 9.28 9.56 -19.33
C ALA A 326 9.25 8.05 -19.60
N ASN A 327 8.44 7.29 -18.85
CA ASN A 327 8.32 5.84 -19.06
C ASN A 327 7.66 5.50 -20.41
N ILE A 328 6.59 6.23 -20.78
CA ILE A 328 5.89 6.04 -22.05
C ILE A 328 6.81 6.27 -23.26
N THR A 329 7.73 7.24 -23.16
CA THR A 329 8.71 7.55 -24.21
C THR A 329 9.97 6.67 -24.18
N GLY A 330 9.99 5.63 -23.34
CA GLY A 330 11.08 4.66 -23.29
C GLY A 330 12.27 5.00 -22.40
N LYS A 331 12.19 6.09 -21.60
CA LYS A 331 13.20 6.41 -20.59
C LYS A 331 13.12 5.45 -19.41
N LYS A 332 14.23 5.26 -18.68
CA LYS A 332 14.36 4.28 -17.60
C LYS A 332 13.46 4.56 -16.39
N LEU A 333 12.98 5.78 -16.19
CA LEU A 333 12.19 6.14 -15.01
C LEU A 333 10.90 5.35 -14.94
N SER A 334 10.73 4.62 -13.83
CA SER A 334 9.47 4.04 -13.39
C SER A 334 9.12 4.56 -11.99
N PRO A 335 8.10 5.42 -11.82
CA PRO A 335 7.71 5.91 -10.49
C PRO A 335 7.33 4.79 -9.51
N ARG A 336 6.85 3.64 -10.01
CA ARG A 336 6.61 2.44 -9.20
C ARG A 336 7.91 1.86 -8.67
N LYS A 337 8.95 1.72 -9.53
CA LYS A 337 10.27 1.23 -9.13
C LYS A 337 10.87 2.11 -8.04
N ILE A 338 10.77 3.43 -8.16
CA ILE A 338 11.23 4.35 -7.10
C ILE A 338 10.63 3.98 -5.74
N MET A 339 9.33 3.68 -5.68
CA MET A 339 8.68 3.29 -4.41
C MET A 339 9.15 1.91 -3.92
N MET A 340 9.37 0.97 -4.83
CA MET A 340 9.87 -0.37 -4.50
C MET A 340 11.29 -0.29 -3.94
N ASP A 341 12.16 0.46 -4.59
CA ASP A 341 13.56 0.64 -4.17
C ASP A 341 13.66 1.31 -2.79
N VAL A 342 12.82 2.30 -2.50
CA VAL A 342 12.75 2.94 -1.17
C VAL A 342 12.32 1.93 -0.09
N ARG A 343 11.33 1.09 -0.38
CA ARG A 343 10.90 0.04 0.56
C ARG A 343 12.02 -0.96 0.82
N ASP A 344 12.60 -1.49 -0.26
CA ASP A 344 13.60 -2.54 -0.18
C ASP A 344 14.86 -2.02 0.55
N ARG A 345 15.28 -0.78 0.26
CA ARG A 345 16.39 -0.14 0.98
C ARG A 345 16.08 0.12 2.46
N ALA A 346 14.86 0.54 2.80
CA ALA A 346 14.45 0.72 4.19
C ALA A 346 14.43 -0.60 4.97
N GLU A 347 14.08 -1.72 4.31
CA GLU A 347 14.14 -3.04 4.90
C GLU A 347 15.58 -3.52 5.13
N GLU A 348 16.47 -3.29 4.19
CA GLU A 348 17.90 -3.64 4.35
C GLU A 348 18.53 -2.89 5.53
N ILE A 349 18.38 -1.56 5.57
CA ILE A 349 18.90 -0.75 6.68
C ILE A 349 18.27 -1.16 8.01
N GLY A 350 16.95 -1.30 8.05
CA GLY A 350 16.27 -1.71 9.27
C GLY A 350 16.68 -3.10 9.77
N ASN A 351 16.96 -4.03 8.86
CA ASN A 351 17.47 -5.36 9.19
C ASN A 351 18.92 -5.30 9.67
N GLY A 352 19.75 -4.48 9.01
CA GLY A 352 21.14 -4.25 9.41
C GLY A 352 21.22 -3.65 10.82
N ILE A 353 20.48 -2.59 11.09
CA ILE A 353 20.43 -1.95 12.42
C ILE A 353 19.97 -2.94 13.52
N ARG A 354 19.02 -3.82 13.22
CA ARG A 354 18.57 -4.85 14.18
C ARG A 354 19.62 -5.91 14.47
N LYS A 355 20.50 -6.21 13.52
CA LYS A 355 21.55 -7.24 13.67
C LYS A 355 22.85 -6.69 14.21
N GLU A 356 23.27 -5.52 13.75
CA GLU A 356 24.62 -4.98 13.93
C GLU A 356 24.64 -3.70 14.79
N GLY A 357 23.47 -3.11 15.08
CA GLY A 357 23.36 -1.90 15.88
C GLY A 357 23.14 -0.63 15.06
N LYS A 358 23.08 0.51 15.75
CA LYS A 358 22.70 1.79 15.15
C LYS A 358 23.71 2.34 14.14
N ASP A 359 24.95 1.90 14.22
CA ASP A 359 26.06 2.35 13.39
C ASP A 359 26.20 1.49 12.12
N PHE A 360 25.20 0.67 11.80
CA PHE A 360 25.17 -0.18 10.61
C PHE A 360 25.39 0.66 9.35
N ASN A 361 26.37 0.24 8.55
CA ASN A 361 26.68 0.82 7.25
C ASN A 361 27.16 -0.28 6.30
N ASP A 362 26.40 -0.52 5.24
CA ASP A 362 26.74 -1.50 4.20
C ASP A 362 27.46 -0.88 2.99
N GLY A 363 27.79 0.41 3.04
CA GLY A 363 28.44 1.15 1.96
C GLY A 363 27.52 1.47 0.76
N LYS A 364 26.25 1.08 0.82
CA LYS A 364 25.27 1.37 -0.25
C LYS A 364 24.43 2.61 0.07
N SER A 365 23.85 3.19 -0.97
CA SER A 365 22.89 4.27 -0.85
C SER A 365 21.71 4.11 -1.82
N LEU A 366 20.56 4.68 -1.50
CA LEU A 366 19.40 4.65 -2.38
C LEU A 366 19.72 5.26 -3.75
N LEU A 367 20.39 6.41 -3.76
CA LEU A 367 20.87 7.06 -4.97
C LEU A 367 22.20 6.43 -5.39
N GLY A 368 22.26 5.92 -6.60
CA GLY A 368 23.41 5.25 -7.20
C GLY A 368 23.29 3.74 -7.23
N ASP A 369 23.02 3.08 -6.10
CA ASP A 369 22.94 1.61 -6.03
C ASP A 369 21.55 1.07 -6.42
N TYR A 370 20.47 1.79 -6.13
CA TYR A 370 19.07 1.41 -6.43
C TYR A 370 18.46 2.29 -7.52
N ILE A 371 18.56 3.61 -7.36
CA ILE A 371 17.99 4.62 -8.26
C ILE A 371 19.16 5.33 -8.95
N THR A 372 19.23 5.22 -10.26
CA THR A 372 20.30 5.84 -11.06
C THR A 372 20.04 7.33 -11.28
N GLU A 373 21.11 8.09 -11.52
CA GLU A 373 21.03 9.52 -11.89
C GLU A 373 20.15 9.72 -13.14
N GLU A 374 20.24 8.80 -14.12
CA GLU A 374 19.43 8.83 -15.34
C GLU A 374 17.92 8.74 -15.02
N GLU A 375 17.51 7.86 -14.08
CA GLU A 375 16.11 7.76 -13.63
C GLU A 375 15.66 9.06 -12.98
N VAL A 376 16.49 9.64 -12.12
CA VAL A 376 16.20 10.91 -11.43
C VAL A 376 16.02 12.06 -12.44
N TRP A 377 16.93 12.20 -13.39
CA TRP A 377 16.87 13.29 -14.39
C TRP A 377 15.82 13.08 -15.48
N ALA A 378 15.37 11.86 -15.73
CA ALA A 378 14.29 11.59 -16.67
C ALA A 378 12.91 12.16 -16.22
N CYS A 379 12.76 12.52 -14.95
CA CYS A 379 11.49 13.05 -14.43
C CYS A 379 11.25 14.48 -14.94
N THR A 380 10.09 14.74 -15.51
CA THR A 380 9.64 16.07 -15.97
C THR A 380 8.82 16.84 -14.94
N SER A 381 8.74 16.36 -13.70
CA SER A 381 7.99 16.98 -12.59
C SER A 381 6.51 17.23 -12.87
N CYS A 382 5.89 16.47 -13.79
CA CYS A 382 4.53 16.70 -14.29
C CYS A 382 3.40 16.27 -13.31
N ASN A 383 3.71 15.64 -12.17
CA ASN A 383 2.77 15.11 -11.17
C ASN A 383 1.80 14.01 -11.66
N ALA A 384 1.91 13.49 -12.88
CA ALA A 384 1.03 12.43 -13.38
C ALA A 384 1.01 11.20 -12.46
N CYS A 385 2.17 10.80 -11.91
CA CYS A 385 2.28 9.69 -10.97
C CYS A 385 1.51 9.92 -9.66
N VAL A 386 1.55 11.13 -9.12
CA VAL A 386 0.83 11.52 -7.89
C VAL A 386 -0.67 11.53 -8.16
N GLN A 387 -1.08 12.08 -9.30
CA GLN A 387 -2.47 12.18 -9.70
C GLN A 387 -3.13 10.81 -9.90
N GLU A 388 -2.40 9.85 -10.48
CA GLU A 388 -2.91 8.51 -10.78
C GLU A 388 -2.91 7.56 -9.56
N CYS A 389 -2.16 7.88 -8.50
CA CYS A 389 -2.09 7.01 -7.33
C CYS A 389 -3.44 6.95 -6.59
N PRO A 390 -4.02 5.75 -6.38
CA PRO A 390 -5.31 5.61 -5.72
C PRO A 390 -5.25 5.90 -4.21
N VAL A 391 -4.08 5.84 -3.60
CA VAL A 391 -3.86 6.04 -2.16
C VAL A 391 -2.93 7.22 -1.85
N LEU A 392 -2.80 8.16 -2.78
CA LEU A 392 -2.07 9.43 -2.62
C LEU A 392 -0.57 9.30 -2.31
N ILE A 393 0.07 8.27 -2.83
CA ILE A 393 1.54 8.14 -2.78
C ILE A 393 2.19 9.21 -3.67
N ASN A 394 3.28 9.80 -3.19
CA ASN A 394 3.99 10.86 -3.89
C ASN A 394 5.45 10.49 -4.23
N PRO A 395 5.69 9.79 -5.37
CA PRO A 395 7.05 9.49 -5.81
C PRO A 395 7.85 10.73 -6.19
N LEU A 396 7.17 11.82 -6.56
CA LEU A 396 7.84 13.03 -7.00
C LEU A 396 8.61 13.74 -5.87
N GLU A 397 8.10 13.74 -4.64
CA GLU A 397 8.85 14.27 -3.48
C GLU A 397 10.23 13.60 -3.36
N ILE A 398 10.26 12.26 -3.46
CA ILE A 398 11.51 11.48 -3.38
C ILE A 398 12.46 11.86 -4.52
N ILE A 399 11.97 11.89 -5.77
CA ILE A 399 12.77 12.24 -6.93
C ILE A 399 13.35 13.65 -6.80
N MET A 400 12.57 14.60 -6.28
CA MET A 400 13.05 15.97 -6.09
C MET A 400 14.13 16.05 -5.00
N ASP A 401 13.99 15.29 -3.91
CA ASP A 401 15.00 15.27 -2.85
C ASP A 401 16.30 14.60 -3.33
N LEU A 402 16.23 13.55 -4.14
CA LEU A 402 17.40 12.96 -4.81
C LEU A 402 18.09 13.96 -5.77
N ARG A 403 17.32 14.77 -6.52
CA ARG A 403 17.87 15.83 -7.38
C ARG A 403 18.55 16.92 -6.57
N ARG A 404 17.93 17.36 -5.47
CA ARG A 404 18.52 18.36 -4.57
C ARG A 404 19.88 17.90 -4.07
N TYR A 405 19.98 16.64 -3.67
CA TYR A 405 21.25 16.06 -3.26
C TYR A 405 22.29 16.07 -4.39
N LEU A 406 21.94 15.61 -5.59
CA LEU A 406 22.83 15.61 -6.73
C LEU A 406 23.37 17.01 -7.05
N VAL A 407 22.50 18.02 -7.04
CA VAL A 407 22.87 19.39 -7.41
C VAL A 407 23.65 20.10 -6.31
N MET A 408 23.17 20.01 -5.07
CA MET A 408 23.65 20.88 -3.98
C MET A 408 24.78 20.24 -3.17
N GLU A 409 24.83 18.90 -3.09
CA GLU A 409 25.89 18.19 -2.37
C GLU A 409 26.96 17.61 -3.31
N GLU A 410 26.57 17.08 -4.46
CA GLU A 410 27.52 16.45 -5.39
C GLU A 410 27.89 17.34 -6.59
N SER A 411 27.25 18.52 -6.75
CA SER A 411 27.44 19.42 -7.90
C SER A 411 27.24 18.72 -9.26
N LYS A 412 26.40 17.65 -9.28
CA LYS A 412 26.10 16.87 -10.48
C LYS A 412 24.79 17.35 -11.09
N ILE A 413 24.90 18.05 -12.18
CA ILE A 413 23.78 18.57 -12.97
C ILE A 413 24.07 18.34 -14.47
N PRO A 414 23.09 17.96 -15.30
CA PRO A 414 23.27 17.86 -16.76
C PRO A 414 23.80 19.17 -17.36
N SER A 415 24.77 19.07 -18.27
CA SER A 415 25.46 20.23 -18.89
C SER A 415 24.52 21.22 -19.55
N GLU A 416 23.43 20.72 -20.17
CA GLU A 416 22.39 21.53 -20.79
C GLU A 416 21.67 22.43 -19.77
N LEU A 417 21.41 21.91 -18.55
CA LEU A 417 20.81 22.70 -17.47
C LEU A 417 21.80 23.70 -16.88
N VAL A 418 23.10 23.36 -16.79
CA VAL A 418 24.15 24.33 -16.39
C VAL A 418 24.15 25.50 -17.36
N THR A 419 24.21 25.22 -18.65
CA THR A 419 24.19 26.25 -19.70
C THR A 419 22.93 27.11 -19.63
N MET A 420 21.76 26.48 -19.47
CA MET A 420 20.50 27.19 -19.32
C MET A 420 20.50 28.11 -18.11
N ASN A 421 20.94 27.62 -16.95
CA ASN A 421 20.98 28.39 -15.71
C ASN A 421 21.92 29.58 -15.81
N THR A 422 23.15 29.36 -16.36
CA THR A 422 24.12 30.42 -16.63
C THR A 422 23.56 31.48 -17.57
N ASN A 423 22.84 31.07 -18.61
CA ASN A 423 22.19 32.03 -19.51
C ASN A 423 21.06 32.80 -18.80
N ILE A 424 20.26 32.16 -17.99
CA ILE A 424 19.21 32.85 -17.22
C ILE A 424 19.83 33.88 -16.26
N GLU A 425 20.91 33.52 -15.60
CA GLU A 425 21.63 34.40 -14.67
C GLU A 425 22.23 35.62 -15.37
N ASN A 426 22.94 35.40 -16.47
CA ASN A 426 23.66 36.45 -17.19
C ASN A 426 22.78 37.24 -18.17
N ASN A 427 21.84 36.57 -18.84
CA ASN A 427 21.03 37.15 -19.92
C ASN A 427 19.55 37.24 -19.62
N GLN A 428 19.11 36.80 -18.41
CA GLN A 428 17.69 36.71 -18.02
C GLN A 428 16.83 35.89 -19.00
N ALA A 429 17.45 34.98 -19.75
CA ALA A 429 16.81 34.08 -20.71
C ALA A 429 17.60 32.76 -20.79
N PRO A 430 16.99 31.62 -21.13
CA PRO A 430 17.64 30.31 -21.15
C PRO A 430 18.62 30.12 -22.33
N TRP A 431 18.81 31.10 -23.18
CA TRP A 431 19.73 31.11 -24.35
C TRP A 431 20.71 32.27 -24.26
N GLN A 432 21.77 32.20 -25.11
CA GLN A 432 22.91 33.14 -25.08
C GLN A 432 22.62 34.53 -25.67
N PHE A 433 21.43 34.78 -26.17
CA PHE A 433 21.12 36.05 -26.81
C PHE A 433 20.69 37.12 -25.79
N SER A 434 20.99 38.36 -26.08
CA SER A 434 20.53 39.50 -25.26
C SER A 434 19.02 39.54 -25.12
N PRO A 435 18.48 39.97 -23.94
CA PRO A 435 17.05 40.22 -23.79
C PRO A 435 16.46 41.16 -24.86
N THR A 436 17.28 42.09 -25.40
CA THR A 436 16.90 43.00 -26.51
C THR A 436 16.63 42.28 -27.82
N ASP A 437 17.24 41.12 -28.02
CA ASP A 437 17.09 40.32 -29.24
C ASP A 437 15.82 39.44 -29.25
N ARG A 438 15.15 39.38 -28.13
CA ARG A 438 13.98 38.48 -27.92
C ARG A 438 12.86 38.68 -28.93
N LEU A 439 12.69 39.89 -29.44
CA LEU A 439 11.65 40.25 -30.39
C LEU A 439 12.13 40.45 -31.85
N LYS A 440 13.42 40.24 -32.14
CA LYS A 440 13.97 40.41 -33.52
C LYS A 440 13.29 39.51 -34.55
N TRP A 441 12.82 38.33 -34.13
CA TRP A 441 12.11 37.40 -35.00
C TRP A 441 10.86 37.95 -35.68
N LYS A 442 10.28 39.06 -35.13
CA LYS A 442 9.13 39.71 -35.76
C LYS A 442 9.54 40.66 -36.91
N ASP A 443 10.79 41.01 -36.99
CA ASP A 443 11.31 41.98 -37.96
C ASP A 443 12.06 41.25 -39.10
N GLU A 444 12.21 39.90 -39.01
CA GLU A 444 12.65 39.01 -40.07
C GLU A 444 11.48 38.48 -40.89
#